data_d9e9a019fc3f4f0731ae7910691c2edc
#
_entry.id   d9e9a019fc3f4f0731ae7910691c2edc
#
_cell.length_a   1.000
_cell.length_b   1.000
_cell.length_c   1.000
_cell.angle_alpha   90.00
_cell.angle_beta   90.00
_cell.angle_gamma   90.00
#
_symmetry.space_group_name_H-M   'P 1'
#
loop_
_entity.id
_entity.type
_entity.pdbx_description
1 polymer ?
#
loop_
_entity_poly.entity_id
_entity_poly.type
_entity_poly.pdbx_seq_one_letter_code
_entity_poly.pdbx_strand_id
1 'polypeptide(L)'
;HMRIHIGSDHAGLELKAALVSYLQGKGHDVTDHGPHEYDAVDDYPDFCIPAAIATVKDPSSLGIVLGGSGNGEQIAANKVKGVRAALAWNIETAKLARDHNNANVVGIGGRMHSIEECKAIIDAFVETPFSNDERHIRRINKIAKYENEGSL
;
A
#
# COMPACT_ATOMS: atom_id res chain seq x y z
N HIS A 1 15.35 6.21 3.84
CA HIS A 1 15.22 5.90 2.40
C HIS A 1 14.53 4.55 2.18
N MET A 2 13.44 4.54 1.42
CA MET A 2 12.67 3.33 1.11
C MET A 2 12.50 3.20 -0.40
N ARG A 3 12.39 1.95 -0.87
CA ARG A 3 11.88 1.67 -2.21
C ARG A 3 10.38 1.49 -2.10
N ILE A 4 9.63 2.21 -2.92
CA ILE A 4 8.16 2.26 -2.86
C ILE A 4 7.59 1.99 -4.24
N HIS A 5 6.61 1.08 -4.31
CA HIS A 5 5.86 0.76 -5.52
C HIS A 5 4.46 1.33 -5.39
N ILE A 6 4.00 2.10 -6.38
CA ILE A 6 2.70 2.77 -6.32
C ILE A 6 1.87 2.50 -7.57
N GLY A 7 0.58 2.26 -7.38
CA GLY A 7 -0.38 2.09 -8.46
C GLY A 7 -1.74 2.67 -8.07
N SER A 8 -2.51 3.08 -9.07
CA SER A 8 -3.84 3.63 -8.87
C SER A 8 -4.74 3.35 -10.06
N ASP A 9 -5.98 3.85 -10.03
CA ASP A 9 -6.82 4.00 -11.20
C ASP A 9 -6.87 5.47 -11.64
N HIS A 10 -7.75 5.78 -12.62
CA HIS A 10 -7.94 7.15 -13.06
C HIS A 10 -8.41 8.10 -11.94
N ALA A 11 -9.19 7.58 -10.98
CA ALA A 11 -9.66 8.40 -9.86
C ALA A 11 -8.52 8.81 -8.92
N GLY A 12 -7.45 8.02 -8.84
CA GLY A 12 -6.26 8.31 -8.03
C GLY A 12 -5.10 8.93 -8.79
N LEU A 13 -5.26 9.25 -10.07
CA LEU A 13 -4.14 9.68 -10.92
C LEU A 13 -3.48 10.98 -10.42
N GLU A 14 -4.28 11.98 -10.07
CA GLU A 14 -3.77 13.25 -9.54
C GLU A 14 -3.10 13.07 -8.18
N LEU A 15 -3.72 12.31 -7.29
CA LEU A 15 -3.14 11.99 -5.99
C LEU A 15 -1.84 11.22 -6.14
N LYS A 16 -1.80 10.25 -7.05
CA LYS A 16 -0.58 9.48 -7.31
C LYS A 16 0.57 10.38 -7.74
N ALA A 17 0.33 11.29 -8.68
CA ALA A 17 1.35 12.23 -9.13
C ALA A 17 1.88 13.10 -7.97
N ALA A 18 0.99 13.59 -7.11
CA ALA A 18 1.36 14.39 -5.95
C ALA A 18 2.19 13.57 -4.95
N LEU A 19 1.79 12.33 -4.66
CA LEU A 19 2.51 11.46 -3.72
C LEU A 19 3.87 11.01 -4.26
N VAL A 20 3.96 10.70 -5.55
CA VAL A 20 5.25 10.34 -6.18
C VAL A 20 6.24 11.50 -6.01
N SER A 21 5.84 12.70 -6.37
CA SER A 21 6.67 13.89 -6.22
C SER A 21 7.07 14.15 -4.76
N TYR A 22 6.11 14.04 -3.85
CA TYR A 22 6.34 14.24 -2.42
C TYR A 22 7.36 13.23 -1.85
N LEU A 23 7.19 11.96 -2.16
CA LEU A 23 8.05 10.88 -1.66
C LEU A 23 9.45 10.95 -2.27
N GLN A 24 9.55 11.25 -3.55
CA GLN A 24 10.85 11.48 -4.21
C GLN A 24 11.58 12.68 -3.57
N GLY A 25 10.86 13.74 -3.25
CA GLY A 25 11.41 14.91 -2.57
C GLY A 25 11.95 14.59 -1.17
N LYS A 26 11.45 13.53 -0.53
CA LYS A 26 11.94 13.04 0.77
C LYS A 26 13.09 12.04 0.62
N GLY A 27 13.54 11.76 -0.58
CA GLY A 27 14.66 10.86 -0.84
C GLY A 27 14.28 9.39 -1.04
N HIS A 28 13.00 9.07 -1.16
CA HIS A 28 12.56 7.71 -1.46
C HIS A 28 12.69 7.39 -2.95
N ASP A 29 12.92 6.13 -3.26
CA ASP A 29 12.97 5.61 -4.61
C ASP A 29 11.58 5.05 -4.97
N VAL A 30 10.85 5.76 -5.83
CA VAL A 30 9.45 5.44 -6.15
C VAL A 30 9.34 4.90 -7.56
N THR A 31 8.75 3.71 -7.69
CA THR A 31 8.39 3.13 -8.98
C THR A 31 6.88 3.26 -9.18
N ASP A 32 6.50 3.97 -10.23
CA ASP A 32 5.10 4.20 -10.60
C ASP A 32 4.66 3.11 -11.58
N HIS A 33 3.71 2.28 -11.16
CA HIS A 33 3.16 1.18 -11.94
C HIS A 33 1.93 1.55 -12.77
N GLY A 34 1.59 2.84 -12.81
CA GLY A 34 0.52 3.34 -13.64
C GLY A 34 -0.81 3.59 -12.88
N PRO A 35 -1.79 4.11 -13.63
CA PRO A 35 -1.70 4.50 -15.03
C PRO A 35 -0.83 5.73 -15.24
N HIS A 36 -0.25 5.84 -16.44
CA HIS A 36 0.55 7.02 -16.82
C HIS A 36 -0.25 8.02 -17.62
N GLU A 37 -1.42 7.63 -18.08
CA GLU A 37 -2.36 8.46 -18.83
C GLU A 37 -3.76 8.31 -18.24
N TYR A 38 -4.54 9.39 -18.31
CA TYR A 38 -5.93 9.36 -17.86
C TYR A 38 -6.78 8.55 -18.83
N ASP A 39 -7.49 7.56 -18.28
CA ASP A 39 -8.51 6.76 -18.98
C ASP A 39 -9.69 6.58 -18.02
N ALA A 40 -10.80 7.26 -18.31
CA ALA A 40 -11.98 7.29 -17.43
C ALA A 40 -12.64 5.90 -17.24
N VAL A 41 -12.28 4.93 -18.08
CA VAL A 41 -12.84 3.57 -18.04
C VAL A 41 -11.82 2.51 -17.66
N ASP A 42 -10.66 2.92 -17.12
CA ASP A 42 -9.66 1.96 -16.65
C ASP A 42 -10.13 1.23 -15.38
N ASP A 43 -9.52 0.07 -15.14
CA ASP A 43 -9.82 -0.77 -13.99
C ASP A 43 -8.63 -0.77 -13.02
N TYR A 44 -8.89 -0.48 -11.75
CA TYR A 44 -7.83 -0.39 -10.73
C TYR A 44 -6.99 -1.67 -10.57
N PRO A 45 -7.53 -2.90 -10.73
CA PRO A 45 -6.72 -4.10 -10.58
C PRO A 45 -5.53 -4.17 -11.55
N ASP A 46 -5.68 -3.60 -12.75
CA ASP A 46 -4.63 -3.62 -13.77
C ASP A 46 -3.36 -2.86 -13.34
N PHE A 47 -3.46 -2.00 -12.34
CA PHE A 47 -2.35 -1.21 -11.80
C PHE A 47 -2.00 -1.57 -10.36
N CYS A 48 -3.01 -1.87 -9.55
CA CYS A 48 -2.81 -2.20 -8.14
C CYS A 48 -2.19 -3.58 -7.94
N ILE A 49 -2.58 -4.56 -8.75
CA ILE A 49 -1.99 -5.89 -8.70
C ILE A 49 -0.52 -5.87 -9.12
N PRO A 50 -0.12 -5.24 -10.24
CA PRO A 50 1.30 -5.11 -10.57
C PRO A 50 2.13 -4.39 -9.50
N ALA A 51 1.60 -3.34 -8.87
CA ALA A 51 2.29 -2.66 -7.77
C ALA A 51 2.50 -3.61 -6.57
N ALA A 52 1.48 -4.39 -6.23
CA ALA A 52 1.54 -5.37 -5.14
C ALA A 52 2.54 -6.50 -5.46
N ILE A 53 2.54 -7.01 -6.68
CA ILE A 53 3.49 -8.03 -7.14
C ILE A 53 4.93 -7.49 -7.03
N ALA A 54 5.16 -6.28 -7.51
CA ALA A 54 6.48 -5.65 -7.45
C ALA A 54 6.95 -5.49 -6.00
N THR A 55 6.04 -5.17 -5.09
CA THR A 55 6.35 -5.03 -3.66
C THR A 55 6.85 -6.34 -3.06
N VAL A 56 6.16 -7.47 -3.29
CA VAL A 56 6.59 -8.75 -2.72
C VAL A 56 7.85 -9.29 -3.39
N LYS A 57 8.14 -8.90 -4.62
CA LYS A 57 9.37 -9.29 -5.34
C LYS A 57 10.57 -8.43 -4.96
N ASP A 58 10.36 -7.34 -4.26
CA ASP A 58 11.39 -6.39 -3.84
C ASP A 58 11.46 -6.37 -2.32
N PRO A 59 12.28 -7.23 -1.69
CA PRO A 59 12.34 -7.33 -0.23
C PRO A 59 12.65 -5.98 0.42
N SER A 60 11.94 -5.71 1.52
CA SER A 60 12.03 -4.45 2.28
C SER A 60 11.45 -3.23 1.57
N SER A 61 10.80 -3.40 0.43
CA SER A 61 10.02 -2.32 -0.20
C SER A 61 8.62 -2.25 0.41
N LEU A 62 7.93 -1.15 0.13
CA LEU A 62 6.54 -0.93 0.51
C LEU A 62 5.71 -0.59 -0.72
N GLY A 63 4.43 -0.92 -0.69
CA GLY A 63 3.49 -0.64 -1.77
C GLY A 63 2.41 0.34 -1.34
N ILE A 64 1.94 1.13 -2.28
CA ILE A 64 0.84 2.07 -2.09
C ILE A 64 -0.14 1.85 -3.25
N VAL A 65 -1.41 1.61 -2.91
CA VAL A 65 -2.48 1.46 -3.89
C VAL A 65 -3.57 2.50 -3.61
N LEU A 66 -3.93 3.25 -4.64
CA LEU A 66 -4.78 4.43 -4.53
C LEU A 66 -6.03 4.29 -5.39
N GLY A 67 -7.14 4.77 -4.87
CA GLY A 67 -8.39 4.86 -5.60
C GLY A 67 -9.32 5.87 -4.94
N GLY A 68 -10.62 5.82 -5.25
CA GLY A 68 -11.61 6.71 -4.66
C GLY A 68 -11.79 6.46 -3.16
N SER A 69 -12.03 5.21 -2.77
CA SER A 69 -12.17 4.81 -1.37
C SER A 69 -10.98 4.01 -0.84
N GLY A 70 -10.20 3.39 -1.72
CA GLY A 70 -9.14 2.47 -1.37
C GLY A 70 -9.59 1.04 -1.13
N ASN A 71 -10.91 0.79 -1.04
CA ASN A 71 -11.45 -0.54 -0.72
C ASN A 71 -11.08 -1.59 -1.78
N GLY A 72 -11.43 -1.34 -3.03
CA GLY A 72 -11.17 -2.27 -4.12
C GLY A 72 -9.67 -2.49 -4.33
N GLU A 73 -8.91 -1.43 -4.26
CA GLU A 73 -7.46 -1.43 -4.41
C GLU A 73 -6.78 -2.29 -3.34
N GLN A 74 -7.21 -2.15 -2.10
CA GLN A 74 -6.70 -2.95 -0.98
C GLN A 74 -7.12 -4.42 -1.13
N ILE A 75 -8.36 -4.70 -1.51
CA ILE A 75 -8.83 -6.07 -1.76
C ILE A 75 -8.00 -6.72 -2.87
N ALA A 76 -7.80 -6.02 -4.00
CA ALA A 76 -7.03 -6.53 -5.13
C ALA A 76 -5.59 -6.82 -4.73
N ALA A 77 -4.94 -5.91 -4.01
CA ALA A 77 -3.57 -6.11 -3.54
C ALA A 77 -3.45 -7.36 -2.66
N ASN A 78 -4.42 -7.61 -1.79
CA ASN A 78 -4.43 -8.78 -0.90
C ASN A 78 -4.64 -10.11 -1.62
N LYS A 79 -5.00 -10.11 -2.89
CA LYS A 79 -5.07 -11.35 -3.68
C LYS A 79 -3.69 -11.83 -4.12
N VAL A 80 -2.69 -10.97 -4.03
CA VAL A 80 -1.30 -11.34 -4.35
C VAL A 80 -0.69 -12.05 -3.15
N LYS A 81 -0.18 -13.26 -3.37
CA LYS A 81 0.46 -14.05 -2.32
C LYS A 81 1.64 -13.28 -1.70
N GLY A 82 1.67 -13.22 -0.39
CA GLY A 82 2.71 -12.49 0.35
C GLY A 82 2.36 -11.05 0.66
N VAL A 83 1.27 -10.51 0.12
CA VAL A 83 0.80 -9.16 0.43
C VAL A 83 -0.04 -9.15 1.70
N ARG A 84 0.26 -8.22 2.59
CA ARG A 84 -0.60 -7.80 3.69
C ARG A 84 -0.89 -6.33 3.48
N ALA A 85 -1.99 -6.05 2.79
CA ALA A 85 -2.43 -4.70 2.49
C ALA A 85 -3.45 -4.24 3.53
N ALA A 86 -3.20 -3.09 4.11
CA ALA A 86 -4.11 -2.44 5.05
C ALA A 86 -4.79 -1.25 4.38
N LEU A 87 -6.04 -1.00 4.73
CA LEU A 87 -6.74 0.22 4.36
C LEU A 87 -6.52 1.25 5.48
N ALA A 88 -5.77 2.30 5.20
CA ALA A 88 -5.51 3.34 6.20
C ALA A 88 -6.42 4.54 5.98
N TRP A 89 -7.10 4.97 7.03
CA TRP A 89 -8.02 6.10 6.98
C TRP A 89 -7.63 7.24 7.95
N ASN A 90 -6.54 7.07 8.66
CA ASN A 90 -5.92 8.10 9.49
C ASN A 90 -4.48 7.71 9.83
N ILE A 91 -3.77 8.61 10.50
CA ILE A 91 -2.38 8.39 10.89
C ILE A 91 -2.25 7.19 11.82
N GLU A 92 -3.16 7.04 12.77
CA GLU A 92 -3.12 5.94 13.75
C GLU A 92 -3.22 4.57 13.07
N THR A 93 -4.21 4.40 12.17
CA THR A 93 -4.39 3.11 11.49
C THR A 93 -3.24 2.78 10.55
N ALA A 94 -2.60 3.78 9.96
CA ALA A 94 -1.39 3.58 9.16
C ALA A 94 -0.23 3.09 10.02
N LYS A 95 -0.03 3.68 11.20
CA LYS A 95 1.00 3.23 12.15
C LYS A 95 0.74 1.80 12.63
N LEU A 96 -0.50 1.48 13.00
CA LEU A 96 -0.87 0.14 13.47
C LEU A 96 -0.69 -0.92 12.39
N ALA A 97 -0.96 -0.58 11.14
CA ALA A 97 -0.73 -1.49 10.01
C ALA A 97 0.73 -1.95 9.94
N ARG A 98 1.66 -1.05 10.19
CA ARG A 98 3.08 -1.37 10.24
C ARG A 98 3.47 -2.03 11.55
N ASP A 99 3.17 -1.36 12.65
CA ASP A 99 3.60 -1.76 14.00
C ASP A 99 3.10 -3.15 14.40
N HIS A 100 1.84 -3.46 14.11
CA HIS A 100 1.21 -4.72 14.50
C HIS A 100 1.20 -5.79 13.41
N ASN A 101 0.99 -5.39 12.16
CA ASN A 101 0.72 -6.34 11.07
C ASN A 101 1.86 -6.46 10.07
N ASN A 102 2.93 -5.68 10.23
CA ASN A 102 4.01 -5.61 9.24
C ASN A 102 3.44 -5.53 7.82
N ALA A 103 2.40 -4.71 7.66
CA ALA A 103 1.75 -4.54 6.37
C ALA A 103 2.77 -4.00 5.37
N ASN A 104 2.85 -4.64 4.20
CA ASN A 104 3.77 -4.24 3.15
C ASN A 104 3.11 -3.39 2.07
N VAL A 105 1.78 -3.30 2.08
CA VAL A 105 1.02 -2.44 1.17
C VAL A 105 -0.01 -1.66 1.95
N VAL A 106 -0.24 -0.41 1.57
CA VAL A 106 -1.31 0.42 2.11
C VAL A 106 -2.25 0.87 1.00
N GLY A 107 -3.55 0.76 1.24
CA GLY A 107 -4.60 1.32 0.40
C GLY A 107 -5.10 2.63 0.97
N ILE A 108 -5.33 3.62 0.12
CA ILE A 108 -5.83 4.94 0.52
C ILE A 108 -6.89 5.41 -0.48
N GLY A 109 -7.95 6.03 0.05
CA GLY A 109 -9.02 6.63 -0.73
C GLY A 109 -8.79 8.12 -0.95
N GLY A 110 -8.45 8.51 -2.17
CA GLY A 110 -8.18 9.91 -2.51
C GLY A 110 -9.42 10.82 -2.47
N ARG A 111 -10.63 10.24 -2.52
CA ARG A 111 -11.88 10.99 -2.36
C ARG A 111 -12.29 11.15 -0.90
N MET A 112 -11.63 10.43 0.01
CA MET A 112 -11.97 10.41 1.44
C MET A 112 -11.12 11.37 2.24
N HIS A 113 -10.02 11.88 1.67
CA HIS A 113 -9.02 12.69 2.36
C HIS A 113 -8.51 13.79 1.44
N SER A 114 -8.04 14.90 2.02
CA SER A 114 -7.27 15.90 1.30
C SER A 114 -5.90 15.33 0.92
N ILE A 115 -5.22 15.96 -0.03
CA ILE A 115 -3.85 15.56 -0.41
C ILE A 115 -2.92 15.65 0.80
N GLU A 116 -3.06 16.70 1.63
CA GLU A 116 -2.24 16.86 2.83
C GLU A 116 -2.49 15.75 3.87
N GLU A 117 -3.75 15.34 4.04
CA GLU A 117 -4.07 14.19 4.90
C GLU A 117 -3.46 12.90 4.34
N CYS A 118 -3.53 12.68 3.03
CA CYS A 118 -2.92 11.52 2.39
C CYS A 118 -1.40 11.49 2.61
N LYS A 119 -0.72 12.63 2.48
CA LYS A 119 0.72 12.73 2.75
C LYS A 119 1.04 12.32 4.19
N ALA A 120 0.26 12.79 5.16
CA ALA A 120 0.46 12.47 6.57
C ALA A 120 0.26 10.97 6.85
N ILE A 121 -0.78 10.36 6.25
CA ILE A 121 -1.06 8.94 6.38
C ILE A 121 0.09 8.12 5.76
N ILE A 122 0.55 8.49 4.58
CA ILE A 122 1.66 7.80 3.89
C ILE A 122 2.96 7.93 4.69
N ASP A 123 3.28 9.11 5.22
CA ASP A 123 4.47 9.28 6.06
C ASP A 123 4.42 8.34 7.26
N ALA A 124 3.27 8.26 7.93
CA ALA A 124 3.10 7.36 9.07
C ALA A 124 3.31 5.91 8.68
N PHE A 125 2.81 5.49 7.51
CA PHE A 125 3.01 4.13 7.01
C PHE A 125 4.48 3.86 6.67
N VAL A 126 5.12 4.74 5.93
CA VAL A 126 6.50 4.55 5.45
C VAL A 126 7.50 4.59 6.61
N GLU A 127 7.27 5.43 7.61
CA GLU A 127 8.22 5.71 8.69
C GLU A 127 8.08 4.79 9.91
N THR A 128 6.95 4.09 10.05
CA THR A 128 6.73 3.24 11.22
C THR A 128 7.32 1.84 11.01
N PRO A 129 8.23 1.39 11.87
CA PRO A 129 8.77 0.03 11.79
C PRO A 129 7.80 -1.00 12.36
N PHE A 130 8.02 -2.27 12.03
CA PHE A 130 7.32 -3.38 12.67
C PHE A 130 7.83 -3.55 14.11
N SER A 131 6.94 -3.85 15.05
CA SER A 131 7.28 -4.02 16.47
C SER A 131 8.21 -5.21 16.75
N ASN A 132 8.13 -6.25 15.93
CA ASN A 132 8.76 -7.55 16.19
C ASN A 132 8.27 -8.24 17.47
N ASP A 133 7.14 -7.83 18.02
CA ASP A 133 6.54 -8.50 19.17
C ASP A 133 6.13 -9.92 18.81
N GLU A 134 6.43 -10.86 19.67
CA GLU A 134 6.17 -12.30 19.44
C GLU A 134 4.71 -12.58 19.10
N ARG A 135 3.76 -11.94 19.79
CA ARG A 135 2.33 -12.12 19.52
C ARG A 135 1.94 -11.68 18.10
N HIS A 136 2.56 -10.61 17.60
CA HIS A 136 2.30 -10.13 16.25
C HIS A 136 2.92 -11.07 15.21
N ILE A 137 4.16 -11.49 15.42
CA ILE A 137 4.85 -12.47 14.56
C ILE A 137 4.02 -13.76 14.48
N ARG A 138 3.55 -14.29 15.61
CA ARG A 138 2.75 -15.50 15.65
C ARG A 138 1.47 -15.38 14.82
N ARG A 139 0.76 -14.27 14.93
CA ARG A 139 -0.47 -14.03 14.17
C ARG A 139 -0.22 -13.90 12.68
N ILE A 140 0.82 -13.15 12.30
CA ILE A 140 1.23 -13.01 10.89
C ILE A 140 1.61 -14.38 10.32
N ASN A 141 2.34 -15.18 11.06
CA ASN A 141 2.74 -16.54 10.62
C ASN A 141 1.53 -17.46 10.44
N LYS A 142 0.48 -17.32 11.23
CA LYS A 142 -0.77 -18.07 11.02
C LYS A 142 -1.48 -17.67 9.74
N ILE A 143 -1.50 -16.38 9.41
CA ILE A 143 -2.04 -15.89 8.14
C ILE A 143 -1.23 -16.49 6.99
N ALA A 144 0.10 -16.42 7.07
CA ALA A 144 0.97 -16.98 6.04
C ALA A 144 0.79 -18.50 5.88
N LYS A 145 0.62 -19.22 6.98
CA LYS A 145 0.37 -20.67 6.95
C LYS A 145 -0.92 -20.98 6.20
N TYR A 146 -1.99 -20.27 6.52
CA TYR A 146 -3.26 -20.44 5.81
C TYR A 146 -3.13 -20.13 4.32
N GLU A 147 -2.45 -19.04 3.99
CA GLU A 147 -2.24 -18.64 2.59
C GLU A 147 -1.49 -19.71 1.80
N ASN A 148 -0.47 -20.32 2.41
CA ASN A 148 0.39 -21.28 1.74
C ASN A 148 -0.17 -22.73 1.75
N GLU A 149 -0.89 -23.11 2.80
CA GLU A 149 -1.30 -24.50 3.02
C GLU A 149 -2.81 -24.70 3.00
N GLY A 150 -3.60 -23.64 3.07
CA GLY A 150 -5.07 -23.71 3.12
C GLY A 150 -5.62 -24.22 4.45
N SER A 151 -4.81 -24.26 5.50
CA SER A 151 -5.18 -24.74 6.84
C SER A 151 -4.48 -23.96 7.93
N LEU A 152 -5.00 -24.04 9.15
CA LEU A 152 -4.41 -23.38 10.32
C LEU A 152 -3.53 -24.30 11.18
#